data_02ffb67d1ab16d1935476828253dcddb
#
_entry.id   02ffb67d1ab16d1935476828253dcddb
#
_cell.length_a   1.000
_cell.length_b   1.000
_cell.length_c   1.000
_cell.angle_alpha   90.00
_cell.angle_beta   90.00
_cell.angle_gamma   90.00
#
_symmetry.space_group_name_H-M   'P 1'
#
loop_
_entity.id
_entity.type
_entity.pdbx_description
1 polymer ?
#
loop_
_entity_poly.entity_id
_entity_poly.type
_entity_poly.pdbx_seq_one_letter_code
_entity_poly.pdbx_strand_id
1 'polypeptide(L)'
;FLLKGAFSKEEIDQVLNEIDPFEERVTEDLRQYEDGKFLISRADDITFTTHLVLYSSFLKSFASHKVFKGLCQDLIGGDVRLYWDQAVYKKADTQEDFPWHQDNGYTFVNPQAYLTCWIPLTDTDETNGCPWVIPKLHKMGTLKHDVTELGYKIKLDDSDAIPIPAKAGDIVVFSSLTPHCTGPNKTNLTRKSYILQYAPNGAVRYPPFSDKEEANNPDRQFFVNKKT
;
A
#
# COMPACT_ATOMS: atom_id res chain seq x y z
N PHE A 1 -2.45 -13.54 -3.27
CA PHE A 1 -2.22 -14.62 -2.29
C PHE A 1 -1.70 -14.06 -0.96
N LEU A 2 -1.78 -14.86 0.11
CA LEU A 2 -1.23 -14.55 1.41
C LEU A 2 0.06 -15.36 1.62
N LEU A 3 1.19 -14.68 1.81
CA LEU A 3 2.46 -15.27 2.24
C LEU A 3 2.54 -15.15 3.76
N LYS A 4 2.43 -16.30 4.46
CA LYS A 4 2.39 -16.36 5.92
C LYS A 4 3.79 -16.39 6.52
N GLY A 5 3.98 -15.66 7.65
CA GLY A 5 5.22 -15.70 8.43
C GLY A 5 6.45 -15.25 7.66
N ALA A 6 6.29 -14.25 6.79
CA ALA A 6 7.38 -13.71 5.98
C ALA A 6 8.42 -12.99 6.83
N PHE A 7 7.98 -12.39 7.94
CA PHE A 7 8.81 -11.64 8.88
C PHE A 7 8.55 -12.07 10.31
N SER A 8 9.61 -12.06 11.12
CA SER A 8 9.51 -12.31 12.56
C SER A 8 8.87 -11.11 13.29
N LYS A 9 8.46 -11.35 14.54
CA LYS A 9 7.95 -10.27 15.39
C LYS A 9 9.00 -9.15 15.57
N GLU A 10 10.26 -9.53 15.77
CA GLU A 10 11.36 -8.59 15.96
C GLU A 10 11.58 -7.70 14.74
N GLU A 11 11.47 -8.25 13.53
CA GLU A 11 11.55 -7.47 12.29
C GLU A 11 10.39 -6.48 12.17
N ILE A 12 9.17 -6.91 12.53
CA ILE A 12 8.00 -6.02 12.51
C ILE A 12 8.09 -4.95 13.59
N ASP A 13 8.55 -5.28 14.78
CA ASP A 13 8.77 -4.30 15.86
C ASP A 13 9.81 -3.24 15.42
N GLN A 14 10.85 -3.61 14.68
CA GLN A 14 11.82 -2.66 14.12
C GLN A 14 11.17 -1.76 13.05
N VAL A 15 10.33 -2.31 12.17
CA VAL A 15 9.56 -1.52 11.18
C VAL A 15 8.65 -0.52 11.89
N LEU A 16 7.94 -0.95 12.93
CA LEU A 16 7.08 -0.06 13.72
C LEU A 16 7.87 1.07 14.40
N ASN A 17 9.02 0.77 15.00
CA ASN A 17 9.89 1.76 15.65
C ASN A 17 10.36 2.84 14.66
N GLU A 18 10.54 2.50 13.40
CA GLU A 18 10.89 3.45 12.34
C GLU A 18 9.69 4.26 11.84
N ILE A 19 8.52 3.65 11.71
CA ILE A 19 7.33 4.28 11.11
C ILE A 19 6.56 5.13 12.11
N ASP A 20 6.34 4.65 13.34
CA ASP A 20 5.46 5.30 14.33
C ASP A 20 5.82 6.79 14.57
N PRO A 21 7.10 7.18 14.70
CA PRO A 21 7.45 8.60 14.89
C PRO A 21 7.12 9.50 13.69
N PHE A 22 7.11 8.95 12.46
CA PHE A 22 6.70 9.70 11.27
C PHE A 22 5.18 9.83 11.20
N GLU A 23 4.47 8.77 11.53
CA GLU A 23 3.01 8.75 11.55
C GLU A 23 2.45 9.69 12.61
N GLU A 24 3.04 9.75 13.80
CA GLU A 24 2.68 10.69 14.86
C GLU A 24 2.80 12.14 14.36
N ARG A 25 3.91 12.49 13.71
CA ARG A 25 4.11 13.84 13.12
C ARG A 25 3.08 14.13 12.03
N VAL A 26 2.81 13.19 11.14
CA VAL A 26 1.79 13.36 10.10
C VAL A 26 0.41 13.58 10.73
N THR A 27 0.06 12.87 11.79
CA THR A 27 -1.18 13.07 12.52
C THR A 27 -1.25 14.45 13.19
N GLU A 28 -0.15 14.91 13.81
CA GLU A 28 -0.06 16.25 14.42
C GLU A 28 -0.16 17.35 13.35
N ASP A 29 0.52 17.20 12.22
CA ASP A 29 0.45 18.13 11.10
C ASP A 29 -0.97 18.21 10.51
N LEU A 30 -1.63 17.06 10.33
CA LEU A 30 -3.01 17.02 9.87
C LEU A 30 -3.97 17.80 10.78
N ARG A 31 -3.78 17.76 12.10
CA ARG A 31 -4.60 18.52 13.07
C ARG A 31 -4.46 20.03 12.95
N GLN A 32 -3.47 20.54 12.20
CA GLN A 32 -3.35 21.97 11.89
C GLN A 32 -4.27 22.40 10.73
N TYR A 33 -4.78 21.45 9.94
CA TYR A 33 -5.74 21.74 8.88
C TYR A 33 -7.17 21.76 9.41
N GLU A 34 -8.06 22.47 8.69
CA GLU A 34 -9.48 22.48 9.00
C GLU A 34 -10.03 21.03 8.98
N ASP A 35 -10.75 20.65 10.03
CA ASP A 35 -11.28 19.30 10.26
C ASP A 35 -10.22 18.16 10.31
N GLY A 36 -8.93 18.51 10.50
CA GLY A 36 -7.86 17.50 10.54
C GLY A 36 -7.68 16.71 9.24
N LYS A 37 -8.01 17.33 8.09
CA LYS A 37 -8.05 16.66 6.79
C LYS A 37 -7.11 17.29 5.78
N PHE A 38 -6.39 16.43 5.06
CA PHE A 38 -5.62 16.83 3.88
C PHE A 38 -5.67 15.72 2.83
N LEU A 39 -6.19 16.01 1.64
CA LEU A 39 -6.48 15.01 0.60
C LEU A 39 -7.31 13.85 1.16
N ILE A 40 -6.78 12.63 1.08
CA ILE A 40 -7.42 11.41 1.59
C ILE A 40 -7.06 11.08 3.04
N SER A 41 -6.09 11.81 3.62
CA SER A 41 -5.66 11.61 5.02
C SER A 41 -6.58 12.36 5.98
N ARG A 42 -6.91 11.70 7.09
CA ARG A 42 -7.69 12.23 8.20
C ARG A 42 -7.04 11.84 9.50
N ALA A 43 -6.73 12.81 10.35
CA ALA A 43 -5.96 12.61 11.59
C ALA A 43 -6.56 11.54 12.50
N ASP A 44 -7.88 11.53 12.61
CA ASP A 44 -8.62 10.68 13.57
C ASP A 44 -9.26 9.43 12.92
N ASP A 45 -9.11 9.23 11.59
CA ASP A 45 -9.67 8.08 10.89
C ASP A 45 -8.61 7.23 10.19
N ILE A 46 -7.93 7.81 9.18
CA ILE A 46 -6.96 7.10 8.37
C ILE A 46 -5.83 8.05 7.92
N THR A 47 -4.60 7.65 8.16
CA THR A 47 -3.41 8.40 7.79
C THR A 47 -2.57 7.65 6.77
N PHE A 48 -1.94 8.40 5.87
CA PHE A 48 -1.05 7.92 4.82
C PHE A 48 0.30 8.62 4.96
N THR A 49 1.33 7.88 5.35
CA THR A 49 2.70 8.38 5.47
C THR A 49 3.54 7.82 4.34
N THR A 50 3.82 8.63 3.33
CA THR A 50 4.44 8.19 2.07
C THR A 50 5.95 8.40 2.04
N HIS A 51 6.64 7.59 1.22
CA HIS A 51 8.06 7.76 0.91
C HIS A 51 9.01 7.67 2.12
N LEU A 52 8.68 6.81 3.06
CA LEU A 52 9.45 6.57 4.28
C LEU A 52 10.89 6.11 4.00
N VAL A 53 11.12 5.45 2.86
CA VAL A 53 12.47 5.06 2.42
C VAL A 53 13.42 6.24 2.18
N LEU A 54 12.89 7.47 2.02
CA LEU A 54 13.71 8.69 1.93
C LEU A 54 14.31 9.09 3.28
N TYR A 55 13.67 8.71 4.37
CA TYR A 55 13.95 9.21 5.72
C TYR A 55 14.56 8.15 6.63
N SER A 56 14.40 6.84 6.29
CA SER A 56 14.93 5.72 7.05
C SER A 56 15.75 4.79 6.19
N SER A 57 17.04 4.67 6.51
CA SER A 57 17.94 3.70 5.86
C SER A 57 17.55 2.25 6.18
N PHE A 58 16.93 2.02 7.36
CA PHE A 58 16.39 0.73 7.72
C PHE A 58 15.22 0.34 6.80
N LEU A 59 14.23 1.23 6.62
CA LEU A 59 13.09 0.96 5.72
C LEU A 59 13.52 0.82 4.27
N LYS A 60 14.55 1.57 3.83
CA LYS A 60 15.16 1.38 2.51
C LYS A 60 15.77 -0.01 2.36
N SER A 61 16.47 -0.51 3.38
CA SER A 61 17.01 -1.87 3.42
C SER A 61 15.90 -2.91 3.49
N PHE A 62 14.88 -2.69 4.33
CA PHE A 62 13.72 -3.56 4.46
C PHE A 62 12.97 -3.73 3.13
N ALA A 63 12.74 -2.64 2.38
CA ALA A 63 12.13 -2.70 1.05
C ALA A 63 12.96 -3.50 0.03
N SER A 64 14.24 -3.79 0.33
CA SER A 64 15.13 -4.64 -0.46
C SER A 64 15.38 -6.02 0.18
N HIS A 65 14.55 -6.42 1.17
CA HIS A 65 14.69 -7.70 1.83
C HIS A 65 14.57 -8.87 0.84
N LYS A 66 15.26 -9.99 1.13
CA LYS A 66 15.31 -11.19 0.25
C LYS A 66 13.92 -11.72 -0.15
N VAL A 67 12.93 -11.59 0.73
CA VAL A 67 11.54 -12.00 0.46
C VAL A 67 10.97 -11.19 -0.72
N PHE A 68 11.10 -9.86 -0.70
CA PHE A 68 10.63 -9.02 -1.80
C PHE A 68 11.42 -9.23 -3.08
N LYS A 69 12.74 -9.46 -2.98
CA LYS A 69 13.55 -9.84 -4.15
C LYS A 69 13.05 -11.11 -4.80
N GLY A 70 12.73 -12.14 -4.00
CA GLY A 70 12.13 -13.38 -4.50
C GLY A 70 10.79 -13.13 -5.17
N LEU A 71 9.86 -12.43 -4.51
CA LEU A 71 8.56 -12.09 -5.08
C LEU A 71 8.67 -11.31 -6.39
N CYS A 72 9.56 -10.31 -6.46
CA CYS A 72 9.82 -9.55 -7.67
C CYS A 72 10.38 -10.42 -8.80
N GLN A 73 11.32 -11.32 -8.49
CA GLN A 73 11.90 -12.23 -9.46
C GLN A 73 10.85 -13.17 -10.06
N ASP A 74 9.99 -13.73 -9.22
CA ASP A 74 9.01 -14.74 -9.61
C ASP A 74 7.79 -14.14 -10.34
N LEU A 75 7.36 -12.93 -9.95
CA LEU A 75 6.09 -12.36 -10.39
C LEU A 75 6.23 -11.24 -11.43
N ILE A 76 7.35 -10.52 -11.44
CA ILE A 76 7.65 -9.47 -12.42
C ILE A 76 8.73 -9.95 -13.40
N GLY A 77 9.80 -10.50 -12.84
CA GLY A 77 11.00 -10.89 -13.59
C GLY A 77 11.83 -9.67 -14.02
N GLY A 78 13.06 -9.93 -14.48
CA GLY A 78 13.92 -8.87 -14.99
C GLY A 78 14.43 -7.90 -13.92
N ASP A 79 14.69 -6.66 -14.35
CA ASP A 79 15.09 -5.57 -13.50
C ASP A 79 13.85 -4.95 -12.85
N VAL A 80 13.83 -4.84 -11.52
CA VAL A 80 12.69 -4.34 -10.76
C VAL A 80 13.14 -3.24 -9.82
N ARG A 81 12.31 -2.19 -9.73
CA ARG A 81 12.50 -1.07 -8.81
C ARG A 81 11.38 -1.04 -7.75
N LEU A 82 11.70 -0.52 -6.57
CA LEU A 82 10.66 0.01 -5.69
C LEU A 82 9.96 1.14 -6.45
N TYR A 83 8.63 1.08 -6.53
CA TYR A 83 7.83 2.11 -7.18
C TYR A 83 7.27 3.10 -6.16
N TRP A 84 6.69 2.56 -5.09
CA TRP A 84 6.03 3.34 -4.05
C TRP A 84 6.16 2.66 -2.70
N ASP A 85 6.21 3.45 -1.64
CA ASP A 85 6.10 2.98 -0.27
C ASP A 85 5.24 3.92 0.56
N GLN A 86 4.41 3.34 1.43
CA GLN A 86 3.57 4.10 2.36
C GLN A 86 3.14 3.26 3.57
N ALA A 87 3.11 3.88 4.73
CA ALA A 87 2.37 3.36 5.87
C ALA A 87 0.93 3.84 5.84
N VAL A 88 0.00 2.96 6.20
CA VAL A 88 -1.43 3.28 6.29
C VAL A 88 -1.96 2.82 7.64
N TYR A 89 -2.30 3.81 8.49
CA TYR A 89 -2.82 3.58 9.83
C TYR A 89 -4.31 3.91 9.84
N LYS A 90 -5.15 2.94 10.16
CA LYS A 90 -6.58 3.14 10.38
C LYS A 90 -6.82 3.21 11.88
N LYS A 91 -7.25 4.38 12.36
CA LYS A 91 -7.41 4.68 13.78
C LYS A 91 -8.51 3.81 14.40
N ALA A 92 -8.52 3.75 15.74
CA ALA A 92 -9.58 3.09 16.47
C ALA A 92 -10.95 3.68 16.13
N ASP A 93 -11.97 2.87 16.18
CA ASP A 93 -13.38 3.26 15.98
C ASP A 93 -13.69 3.98 14.65
N THR A 94 -12.84 3.81 13.63
CA THR A 94 -13.08 4.34 12.28
C THR A 94 -14.23 3.61 11.62
N GLN A 95 -15.32 4.33 11.32
CA GLN A 95 -16.57 3.73 10.81
C GLN A 95 -16.58 3.54 9.29
N GLU A 96 -15.75 4.30 8.55
CA GLU A 96 -15.78 4.31 7.11
C GLU A 96 -14.85 3.26 6.49
N ASP A 97 -15.34 2.62 5.43
CA ASP A 97 -14.50 1.79 4.55
C ASP A 97 -13.53 2.68 3.76
N PHE A 98 -12.32 2.19 3.50
CA PHE A 98 -11.55 2.75 2.40
C PHE A 98 -12.06 2.13 1.10
N PRO A 99 -12.49 2.95 0.11
CA PRO A 99 -13.33 2.49 -0.99
C PRO A 99 -12.66 1.46 -1.91
N TRP A 100 -13.47 0.67 -2.62
CA TRP A 100 -13.01 -0.21 -3.69
C TRP A 100 -12.22 0.55 -4.74
N HIS A 101 -10.98 0.16 -4.97
CA HIS A 101 -10.08 0.79 -5.93
C HIS A 101 -9.06 -0.21 -6.48
N GLN A 102 -8.36 0.20 -7.51
CA GLN A 102 -7.11 -0.42 -7.97
C GLN A 102 -5.98 0.57 -7.71
N ASP A 103 -4.80 0.10 -7.31
CA ASP A 103 -3.64 0.98 -7.13
C ASP A 103 -3.31 1.75 -8.42
N ASN A 104 -3.41 1.07 -9.58
CA ASN A 104 -3.19 1.69 -10.89
C ASN A 104 -4.25 2.72 -11.27
N GLY A 105 -5.32 2.85 -10.51
CA GLY A 105 -6.36 3.86 -10.71
C GLY A 105 -6.00 5.23 -10.12
N TYR A 106 -5.11 5.28 -9.13
CA TYR A 106 -4.65 6.54 -8.55
C TYR A 106 -3.67 7.30 -9.46
N THR A 107 -2.78 6.56 -10.10
CA THR A 107 -1.90 7.07 -11.16
C THR A 107 -1.69 5.94 -12.14
N PHE A 108 -2.06 6.17 -13.39
CA PHE A 108 -1.88 5.17 -14.42
C PHE A 108 -0.38 4.92 -14.64
N VAL A 109 0.04 3.69 -14.52
CA VAL A 109 1.42 3.23 -14.75
C VAL A 109 1.42 2.21 -15.88
N ASN A 110 2.39 2.31 -16.76
CA ASN A 110 2.59 1.34 -17.84
C ASN A 110 3.99 0.71 -17.69
N PRO A 111 4.13 -0.63 -17.66
CA PRO A 111 3.04 -1.60 -17.74
C PRO A 111 2.09 -1.52 -16.54
N GLN A 112 0.79 -1.79 -16.77
CA GLN A 112 -0.27 -1.60 -15.79
C GLN A 112 -0.13 -2.51 -14.55
N ALA A 113 0.35 -3.72 -14.76
CA ALA A 113 0.52 -4.71 -13.70
C ALA A 113 1.89 -4.51 -13.02
N TYR A 114 1.89 -3.85 -11.87
CA TYR A 114 2.99 -3.86 -10.92
C TYR A 114 2.56 -4.60 -9.64
N LEU A 115 3.49 -4.94 -8.79
CA LEU A 115 3.25 -5.76 -7.61
C LEU A 115 2.96 -4.88 -6.39
N THR A 116 1.90 -5.19 -5.66
CA THR A 116 1.63 -4.62 -4.34
C THR A 116 1.85 -5.68 -3.26
N CYS A 117 2.67 -5.33 -2.28
CA CYS A 117 2.92 -6.08 -1.06
C CYS A 117 2.36 -5.27 0.11
N TRP A 118 1.21 -5.71 0.63
CA TRP A 118 0.58 -5.13 1.81
C TRP A 118 1.00 -5.93 3.04
N ILE A 119 1.74 -5.30 3.97
CA ILE A 119 2.32 -5.93 5.14
C ILE A 119 1.56 -5.46 6.38
N PRO A 120 0.78 -6.31 7.07
CA PRO A 120 0.20 -5.99 8.35
C PRO A 120 1.32 -5.86 9.40
N LEU A 121 1.34 -4.74 10.10
CA LEU A 121 2.22 -4.49 11.24
C LEU A 121 1.51 -4.80 12.57
N THR A 122 0.20 -4.95 12.53
CA THR A 122 -0.67 -5.47 13.59
C THR A 122 -1.52 -6.60 13.00
N ASP A 123 -1.99 -7.53 13.80
CA ASP A 123 -2.94 -8.55 13.34
C ASP A 123 -4.19 -7.90 12.74
N THR A 124 -4.67 -8.45 11.63
CA THR A 124 -5.84 -7.91 10.92
C THR A 124 -6.88 -8.96 10.61
N ASP A 125 -8.13 -8.55 10.76
CA ASP A 125 -9.30 -9.32 10.40
C ASP A 125 -10.46 -8.39 9.93
N GLU A 126 -11.65 -8.94 9.75
CA GLU A 126 -12.81 -8.20 9.29
C GLU A 126 -13.28 -7.12 10.29
N THR A 127 -12.91 -7.24 11.57
CA THR A 127 -13.33 -6.29 12.60
C THR A 127 -12.48 -5.02 12.64
N ASN A 128 -11.22 -5.09 12.15
CA ASN A 128 -10.28 -3.96 12.18
C ASN A 128 -9.79 -3.53 10.79
N GLY A 129 -10.46 -3.99 9.73
CA GLY A 129 -10.21 -3.51 8.37
C GLY A 129 -9.07 -4.22 7.65
N CYS A 130 -9.09 -5.55 7.64
CA CYS A 130 -8.25 -6.32 6.71
C CYS A 130 -8.59 -5.99 5.26
N PRO A 131 -7.68 -6.25 4.31
CA PRO A 131 -7.99 -6.12 2.89
C PRO A 131 -9.09 -7.08 2.44
N TRP A 132 -9.96 -6.59 1.56
CA TRP A 132 -10.90 -7.38 0.78
C TRP A 132 -10.50 -7.28 -0.68
N VAL A 133 -10.62 -8.37 -1.43
CA VAL A 133 -10.26 -8.42 -2.85
C VAL A 133 -11.35 -9.12 -3.65
N ILE A 134 -11.46 -8.76 -4.95
CA ILE A 134 -12.28 -9.50 -5.89
C ILE A 134 -11.35 -10.29 -6.82
N PRO A 135 -11.36 -11.63 -6.72
CA PRO A 135 -10.48 -12.48 -7.51
C PRO A 135 -10.73 -12.33 -9.01
N LYS A 136 -9.66 -12.44 -9.81
CA LYS A 136 -9.68 -12.49 -11.28
C LYS A 136 -9.96 -11.16 -11.98
N LEU A 137 -10.58 -10.16 -11.36
CA LEU A 137 -10.90 -8.87 -12.01
C LEU A 137 -9.65 -8.09 -12.46
N HIS A 138 -8.48 -8.35 -11.87
CA HIS A 138 -7.21 -7.78 -12.35
C HIS A 138 -6.93 -8.05 -13.84
N LYS A 139 -7.54 -9.09 -14.44
CA LYS A 139 -7.38 -9.43 -15.86
C LYS A 139 -8.09 -8.45 -16.81
N MET A 140 -8.93 -7.58 -16.28
CA MET A 140 -9.66 -6.59 -17.08
C MET A 140 -8.88 -5.28 -17.30
N GLY A 141 -7.64 -5.19 -16.77
CA GLY A 141 -6.86 -3.97 -16.80
C GLY A 141 -7.35 -2.93 -15.79
N THR A 142 -6.95 -1.67 -16.00
CA THR A 142 -7.37 -0.54 -15.15
C THR A 142 -8.83 -0.20 -15.43
N LEU A 143 -9.67 -0.31 -14.42
CA LEU A 143 -11.09 0.04 -14.47
C LEU A 143 -11.28 1.55 -14.28
N LYS A 144 -12.48 2.04 -14.63
CA LYS A 144 -12.84 3.43 -14.38
C LYS A 144 -13.04 3.67 -12.89
N HIS A 145 -12.41 4.74 -12.40
CA HIS A 145 -12.57 5.24 -11.04
C HIS A 145 -13.34 6.56 -11.04
N ASP A 146 -14.23 6.72 -10.07
CA ASP A 146 -14.90 7.98 -9.78
C ASP A 146 -14.22 8.64 -8.57
N VAL A 147 -14.12 9.96 -8.54
CA VAL A 147 -13.54 10.70 -7.40
C VAL A 147 -14.53 10.74 -6.25
N THR A 148 -14.05 10.49 -5.03
CA THR A 148 -14.81 10.60 -3.79
C THR A 148 -14.02 11.39 -2.74
N GLU A 149 -14.60 11.69 -1.60
CA GLU A 149 -13.89 12.34 -0.49
C GLU A 149 -12.76 11.50 0.09
N LEU A 150 -12.86 10.17 0.01
CA LEU A 150 -11.84 9.20 0.46
C LEU A 150 -10.94 8.71 -0.69
N GLY A 151 -10.84 9.45 -1.77
CA GLY A 151 -10.03 9.10 -2.93
C GLY A 151 -10.85 8.53 -4.09
N TYR A 152 -10.29 7.59 -4.79
CA TYR A 152 -10.91 7.01 -5.98
C TYR A 152 -11.73 5.77 -5.66
N LYS A 153 -12.88 5.61 -6.31
CA LYS A 153 -13.80 4.49 -6.12
C LYS A 153 -14.20 3.85 -7.44
N ILE A 154 -14.15 2.52 -7.50
CA ILE A 154 -14.72 1.72 -8.59
C ILE A 154 -16.17 1.37 -8.22
N LYS A 155 -17.09 1.51 -9.18
CA LYS A 155 -18.42 0.90 -9.10
C LYS A 155 -18.33 -0.52 -9.63
N LEU A 156 -18.53 -1.50 -8.78
CA LEU A 156 -18.47 -2.92 -9.11
C LEU A 156 -19.49 -3.70 -8.26
N ASP A 157 -19.77 -4.93 -8.71
CA ASP A 157 -20.45 -5.94 -7.89
C ASP A 157 -19.40 -6.59 -6.99
N ASP A 158 -19.59 -6.51 -5.69
CA ASP A 158 -18.69 -7.05 -4.67
C ASP A 158 -19.19 -8.34 -4.02
N SER A 159 -20.20 -8.98 -4.60
CA SER A 159 -20.75 -10.26 -4.12
C SER A 159 -19.71 -11.40 -4.06
N ASP A 160 -18.69 -11.36 -4.93
CA ASP A 160 -17.58 -12.31 -4.95
C ASP A 160 -16.36 -11.84 -4.12
N ALA A 161 -16.50 -10.77 -3.34
CA ALA A 161 -15.42 -10.24 -2.53
C ALA A 161 -15.05 -11.21 -1.40
N ILE A 162 -13.74 -11.36 -1.18
CA ILE A 162 -13.21 -12.20 -0.10
C ILE A 162 -12.32 -11.38 0.83
N PRO A 163 -12.47 -11.50 2.15
CA PRO A 163 -11.56 -10.90 3.11
C PRO A 163 -10.23 -11.66 3.14
N ILE A 164 -9.17 -10.96 3.46
CA ILE A 164 -7.82 -11.52 3.64
C ILE A 164 -7.34 -11.20 5.07
N PRO A 165 -7.82 -11.92 6.09
CA PRO A 165 -7.26 -11.82 7.43
C PRO A 165 -5.77 -12.22 7.41
N ALA A 166 -4.93 -11.47 8.13
CA ALA A 166 -3.49 -11.69 8.13
C ALA A 166 -2.89 -11.34 9.49
N LYS A 167 -1.80 -12.03 9.85
CA LYS A 167 -1.05 -11.75 11.06
C LYS A 167 0.05 -10.75 10.81
N ALA A 168 0.48 -10.02 11.84
CA ALA A 168 1.67 -9.18 11.76
C ALA A 168 2.86 -10.00 11.25
N GLY A 169 3.52 -9.51 10.19
CA GLY A 169 4.61 -10.22 9.52
C GLY A 169 4.23 -11.13 8.36
N ASP A 170 2.93 -11.29 8.07
CA ASP A 170 2.48 -11.85 6.78
C ASP A 170 2.66 -10.82 5.64
N ILE A 171 2.44 -11.23 4.40
CA ILE A 171 2.32 -10.33 3.25
C ILE A 171 1.09 -10.72 2.43
N VAL A 172 0.17 -9.77 2.24
CA VAL A 172 -0.88 -9.90 1.23
C VAL A 172 -0.32 -9.38 -0.10
N VAL A 173 -0.19 -10.28 -1.08
CA VAL A 173 0.44 -10.00 -2.37
C VAL A 173 -0.59 -9.99 -3.47
N PHE A 174 -0.68 -8.90 -4.22
CA PHE A 174 -1.62 -8.75 -5.33
C PHE A 174 -1.08 -7.80 -6.42
N SER A 175 -1.69 -7.90 -7.60
CA SER A 175 -1.42 -6.97 -8.71
C SER A 175 -2.06 -5.62 -8.43
N SER A 176 -1.41 -4.53 -8.81
CA SER A 176 -1.97 -3.17 -8.83
C SER A 176 -3.32 -3.05 -9.53
N LEU A 177 -3.67 -4.04 -10.37
CA LEU A 177 -4.95 -4.14 -11.07
C LEU A 177 -6.01 -4.92 -10.29
N THR A 178 -5.68 -5.45 -9.10
CA THR A 178 -6.67 -6.16 -8.27
C THR A 178 -7.56 -5.15 -7.57
N PRO A 179 -8.89 -5.15 -7.83
CA PRO A 179 -9.81 -4.36 -7.04
C PRO A 179 -9.78 -4.80 -5.58
N HIS A 180 -9.57 -3.84 -4.69
CA HIS A 180 -9.49 -4.09 -3.27
C HIS A 180 -10.04 -2.89 -2.47
N CYS A 181 -10.41 -3.17 -1.24
CA CYS A 181 -10.82 -2.17 -0.24
C CYS A 181 -10.34 -2.60 1.14
N THR A 182 -10.49 -1.76 2.14
CA THR A 182 -10.34 -2.14 3.55
C THR A 182 -11.56 -1.72 4.33
N GLY A 183 -12.14 -2.63 5.11
CA GLY A 183 -13.30 -2.38 5.95
C GLY A 183 -13.04 -1.34 7.06
N PRO A 184 -14.05 -1.01 7.87
CA PRO A 184 -13.92 -0.13 9.03
C PRO A 184 -13.01 -0.76 10.08
N ASN A 185 -12.50 0.05 11.00
CA ASN A 185 -11.84 -0.45 12.20
C ASN A 185 -12.78 -0.24 13.42
N LYS A 186 -13.49 -1.28 13.79
CA LYS A 186 -14.45 -1.27 14.91
C LYS A 186 -13.81 -1.60 16.26
N THR A 187 -12.50 -1.69 16.30
CA THR A 187 -11.73 -2.00 17.51
C THR A 187 -11.20 -0.74 18.16
N ASN A 188 -10.79 -0.83 19.42
CA ASN A 188 -10.17 0.26 20.18
C ASN A 188 -8.65 0.41 19.94
N LEU A 189 -8.10 -0.29 18.95
CA LEU A 189 -6.68 -0.24 18.61
C LEU A 189 -6.48 0.22 17.17
N THR A 190 -5.43 1.00 16.92
CA THR A 190 -5.05 1.39 15.57
C THR A 190 -4.56 0.17 14.76
N ARG A 191 -5.15 -0.07 13.60
CA ARG A 191 -4.66 -1.05 12.63
C ARG A 191 -3.54 -0.42 11.81
N LYS A 192 -2.36 -1.03 11.82
CA LYS A 192 -1.14 -0.54 11.18
C LYS A 192 -0.73 -1.44 10.02
N SER A 193 -0.38 -0.86 8.89
CA SER A 193 0.16 -1.58 7.74
C SER A 193 1.23 -0.78 7.02
N TYR A 194 2.18 -1.47 6.37
CA TYR A 194 3.17 -0.90 5.47
C TYR A 194 2.99 -1.51 4.08
N ILE A 195 2.94 -0.66 3.06
CA ILE A 195 2.68 -1.06 1.68
C ILE A 195 3.93 -0.74 0.86
N LEU A 196 4.42 -1.75 0.18
CA LEU A 196 5.53 -1.66 -0.77
C LEU A 196 5.04 -2.06 -2.15
N GLN A 197 5.30 -1.22 -3.14
CA GLN A 197 4.92 -1.48 -4.53
C GLN A 197 6.16 -1.56 -5.40
N TYR A 198 6.20 -2.55 -6.28
CA TYR A 198 7.34 -2.86 -7.13
C TYR A 198 6.93 -2.88 -8.59
N ALA A 199 7.67 -2.13 -9.42
CA ALA A 199 7.41 -2.06 -10.86
C ALA A 199 8.66 -2.48 -11.66
N PRO A 200 8.48 -3.00 -12.89
CA PRO A 200 9.62 -3.26 -13.76
C PRO A 200 10.39 -1.97 -14.05
N ASN A 201 11.70 -2.08 -14.19
CA ASN A 201 12.52 -0.96 -14.63
C ASN A 201 12.03 -0.44 -15.99
N GLY A 202 11.99 0.88 -16.17
CA GLY A 202 11.41 1.50 -17.34
C GLY A 202 9.90 1.69 -17.27
N ALA A 203 9.25 1.37 -16.15
CA ALA A 203 7.84 1.70 -15.94
C ALA A 203 7.63 3.22 -16.00
N VAL A 204 6.57 3.63 -16.71
CA VAL A 204 6.22 5.04 -16.90
C VAL A 204 4.90 5.34 -16.22
N ARG A 205 4.88 6.37 -15.40
CA ARG A 205 3.66 6.89 -14.78
C ARG A 205 3.11 8.06 -15.58
N TYR A 206 1.79 8.17 -15.57
CA TYR A 206 1.02 9.22 -16.25
C TYR A 206 0.21 9.98 -15.18
N PRO A 207 0.82 10.92 -14.45
CA PRO A 207 0.10 11.67 -13.43
C PRO A 207 -0.96 12.58 -14.06
N PRO A 208 -2.09 12.80 -13.40
CA PRO A 208 -3.03 13.81 -13.85
C PRO A 208 -2.35 15.19 -13.86
N PHE A 209 -2.57 15.96 -14.91
CA PHE A 209 -2.12 17.36 -15.04
C PHE A 209 -0.59 17.59 -15.10
N SER A 210 0.22 16.57 -15.33
CA SER A 210 1.65 16.70 -15.55
C SER A 210 2.15 15.77 -16.65
N ASP A 211 3.38 16.00 -17.12
CA ASP A 211 4.00 15.13 -18.11
C ASP A 211 4.22 13.72 -17.55
N LYS A 212 4.21 12.76 -18.47
CA LYS A 212 4.61 11.39 -18.13
C LYS A 212 6.04 11.35 -17.63
N GLU A 213 6.31 10.52 -16.64
CA GLU A 213 7.64 10.35 -16.09
C GLU A 213 7.99 8.87 -15.87
N GLU A 214 9.24 8.52 -16.09
CA GLU A 214 9.75 7.19 -15.75
C GLU A 214 9.86 7.06 -14.23
N ALA A 215 9.48 5.89 -13.71
CA ALA A 215 9.57 5.57 -12.28
C ALA A 215 11.01 5.16 -11.91
N ASN A 216 11.94 6.12 -11.95
CA ASN A 216 13.38 5.88 -11.77
C ASN A 216 14.08 6.87 -10.84
N ASN A 217 13.35 7.60 -10.01
CA ASN A 217 13.95 8.48 -9.00
C ASN A 217 14.93 7.68 -8.12
N PRO A 218 16.25 8.02 -8.12
CA PRO A 218 17.27 7.20 -7.47
C PRO A 218 17.16 7.15 -5.95
N ASP A 219 16.56 8.14 -5.33
CA ASP A 219 16.46 8.24 -3.88
C ASP A 219 15.37 7.31 -3.32
N ARG A 220 14.23 7.19 -4.02
CA ARG A 220 13.07 6.40 -3.57
C ARG A 220 12.67 5.24 -4.49
N GLN A 221 13.08 5.23 -5.78
CA GLN A 221 12.74 4.21 -6.77
C GLN A 221 14.00 3.43 -7.19
N PHE A 222 14.73 2.96 -6.21
CA PHE A 222 15.98 2.22 -6.39
C PHE A 222 15.73 0.78 -6.86
N PHE A 223 16.77 0.16 -7.41
CA PHE A 223 16.72 -1.24 -7.81
C PHE A 223 16.60 -2.17 -6.60
N VAL A 224 15.60 -3.05 -6.65
CA VAL A 224 15.43 -4.18 -5.73
C VAL A 224 16.01 -5.45 -6.33
N ASN A 225 15.74 -5.69 -7.62
CA ASN A 225 16.41 -6.70 -8.42
C ASN A 225 17.08 -6.05 -9.62
N LYS A 226 18.27 -6.56 -9.96
CA LYS A 226 18.98 -6.21 -11.18
C LYS A 226 19.54 -7.48 -11.79
N LYS A 227 19.24 -7.74 -13.08
CA LYS A 227 19.87 -8.83 -13.80
C LYS A 227 21.37 -8.54 -13.88
N THR A 228 22.17 -9.49 -13.43
CA THR A 228 23.61 -9.53 -13.66
C THR A 228 23.93 -9.90 -15.10
#